data_0a1bef4db9c27a3e58a81d750fdda5e2
#
_entry.id   0a1bef4db9c27a3e58a81d750fdda5e2
#
_cell.length_a   1.000
_cell.length_b   1.000
_cell.length_c   1.000
_cell.angle_alpha   90.00
_cell.angle_beta   90.00
_cell.angle_gamma   90.00
#
_symmetry.space_group_name_H-M   'P 1'
#
loop_
_entity.id
_entity.type
_entity.pdbx_description
1 polymer ?
#
loop_
_entity_poly.entity_id
_entity_poly.type
_entity_poly.pdbx_seq_one_letter_code
_entity_poly.pdbx_strand_id
1 'polypeptide(L)'
;MTQTFIPGKDAALEDSIARFQQKLTDLGFNIEEASWLNPVPNVWSVHIRDKDCALCFTNGKGATKKAALASALGEYFERLSTNYFFADFWLGDTIANGPFVHYPNEKWFAIPQDDSLPDGILDARLRDFYDPENELTASMLVDLQSGNEERGICALPFTRQSDEETVYIPMNIVGNLYVSNGMSAGNTRNEARVQGLSEVFERHIKNRIIAESISLPEIPAEVLARYPGVVAAIEKLEAEGFPIFAYDGSLGGQYPVICVVLFNPANGTCFASFGAHPDFGVALERTVTELLQGRSLKDLDVFTPPTFDDEEVAEHANLETHFIDSSGLISWDMFKQDADYPFVDWSFAGTTEEEFATLMAIFQAEDKEVYIADYEHLDVYACRILVPGMSDIYPAEDLLLANNSMGAHLRETLLALPGSEWDKEDYLNLIAQLDEEGHDDFTRVRELLGLATGKDNGWYTLRIGELKAMLALAGGDMDQALIWTEWTMEFNASVFTAKRANYYRCLQTLLLLTQEEEREPLQYLHAFERMYGKETVEAASAAISGEAPFYGLQPVDADLQAFPAHQALLAAYEKLQRAKASYWNVN
;
A
#
# COMPACT_ATOMS: atom_id res chain seq x y z
N MET A 1 -18.96 21.10 27.20
CA MET A 1 -19.15 20.97 25.73
C MET A 1 -20.16 19.88 25.51
N THR A 2 -20.98 19.96 24.46
CA THR A 2 -21.93 18.88 24.14
C THR A 2 -21.15 17.70 23.61
N GLN A 3 -21.29 16.54 24.22
CA GLN A 3 -20.64 15.30 23.76
C GLN A 3 -21.44 14.70 22.60
N THR A 4 -20.76 14.25 21.54
CA THR A 4 -21.35 13.65 20.35
C THR A 4 -20.98 12.16 20.33
N PHE A 5 -21.98 11.31 20.55
CA PHE A 5 -21.86 9.85 20.42
C PHE A 5 -22.37 9.41 19.04
N ILE A 6 -21.67 8.50 18.40
CA ILE A 6 -22.10 7.85 17.16
C ILE A 6 -22.17 6.34 17.39
N PRO A 7 -23.11 5.63 16.71
CA PRO A 7 -23.22 4.17 16.83
C PRO A 7 -21.90 3.45 16.51
N GLY A 8 -21.62 2.35 17.18
CA GLY A 8 -20.40 1.57 17.01
C GLY A 8 -19.14 2.22 17.61
N LYS A 9 -19.28 3.30 18.41
CA LYS A 9 -18.17 3.96 19.11
C LYS A 9 -18.39 3.99 20.62
N ASP A 10 -17.35 3.62 21.37
CA ASP A 10 -17.39 3.50 22.84
C ASP A 10 -17.03 4.82 23.56
N ALA A 11 -16.73 5.88 22.82
CA ALA A 11 -16.46 7.21 23.39
C ALA A 11 -17.04 8.32 22.52
N ALA A 12 -17.26 9.51 23.13
CA ALA A 12 -17.68 10.69 22.40
C ALA A 12 -16.55 11.16 21.44
N LEU A 13 -16.92 11.71 20.29
CA LEU A 13 -15.95 12.21 19.28
C LEU A 13 -14.99 13.23 19.87
N GLU A 14 -15.47 14.15 20.70
CA GLU A 14 -14.67 15.19 21.32
C GLU A 14 -13.59 14.61 22.25
N ASP A 15 -13.96 13.59 23.03
CA ASP A 15 -13.04 12.93 23.97
C ASP A 15 -11.99 12.12 23.20
N SER A 16 -12.40 11.40 22.14
CA SER A 16 -11.49 10.66 21.26
C SER A 16 -10.49 11.58 20.57
N ILE A 17 -10.94 12.68 19.95
CA ILE A 17 -10.10 13.67 19.29
C ILE A 17 -9.07 14.25 20.26
N ALA A 18 -9.55 14.74 21.43
CA ALA A 18 -8.66 15.35 22.42
C ALA A 18 -7.60 14.38 22.92
N ARG A 19 -8.00 13.12 23.21
CA ARG A 19 -7.08 12.06 23.65
C ARG A 19 -6.05 11.72 22.58
N PHE A 20 -6.48 11.52 21.35
CA PHE A 20 -5.58 11.15 20.25
C PHE A 20 -4.58 12.27 19.93
N GLN A 21 -5.02 13.50 19.85
CA GLN A 21 -4.12 14.65 19.63
C GLN A 21 -3.10 14.82 20.76
N GLN A 22 -3.53 14.66 22.01
CA GLN A 22 -2.60 14.72 23.15
C GLN A 22 -1.57 13.60 23.09
N LYS A 23 -1.99 12.36 22.82
CA LYS A 23 -1.07 11.21 22.73
C LYS A 23 -0.05 11.37 21.60
N LEU A 24 -0.46 11.85 20.43
CA LEU A 24 0.48 12.12 19.33
C LEU A 24 1.50 13.19 19.72
N THR A 25 1.07 14.22 20.44
CA THR A 25 1.98 15.25 20.96
C THR A 25 2.96 14.67 21.98
N ASP A 26 2.49 13.83 22.90
CA ASP A 26 3.32 13.17 23.92
C ASP A 26 4.36 12.22 23.28
N LEU A 27 4.01 11.57 22.17
CA LEU A 27 4.90 10.74 21.37
C LEU A 27 5.90 11.55 20.53
N GLY A 28 5.72 12.87 20.45
CA GLY A 28 6.58 13.79 19.70
C GLY A 28 6.23 13.89 18.21
N PHE A 29 5.00 13.53 17.80
CA PHE A 29 4.51 13.78 16.43
C PHE A 29 3.89 15.18 16.34
N ASN A 30 4.15 15.86 15.22
CA ASN A 30 3.71 17.23 14.95
C ASN A 30 2.64 17.24 13.84
N ILE A 31 1.43 16.80 14.18
CA ILE A 31 0.36 16.59 13.21
C ILE A 31 -0.26 17.92 12.75
N GLU A 32 -0.43 18.08 11.43
CA GLU A 32 -1.19 19.15 10.83
C GLU A 32 -2.40 18.62 10.03
N GLU A 33 -3.47 19.40 10.04
CA GLU A 33 -4.63 19.22 9.17
C GLU A 33 -4.33 19.91 7.83
N ALA A 34 -3.71 19.17 6.89
CA ALA A 34 -3.15 19.76 5.67
C ALA A 34 -4.22 20.20 4.66
N SER A 35 -5.34 19.48 4.57
CA SER A 35 -6.46 19.88 3.71
C SER A 35 -7.79 19.32 4.20
N TRP A 36 -8.86 20.04 3.83
CA TRP A 36 -10.24 19.65 4.10
C TRP A 36 -11.08 19.71 2.84
N LEU A 37 -11.99 18.74 2.68
CA LEU A 37 -12.99 18.72 1.61
C LEU A 37 -14.39 18.47 2.19
N ASN A 38 -15.40 19.12 1.59
CA ASN A 38 -16.81 18.86 1.83
C ASN A 38 -17.56 19.03 0.50
N PRO A 39 -17.46 18.04 -0.41
CA PRO A 39 -18.01 18.15 -1.75
C PRO A 39 -19.53 18.19 -1.79
N VAL A 40 -20.20 17.51 -0.84
CA VAL A 40 -21.66 17.49 -0.69
C VAL A 40 -22.02 17.53 0.81
N PRO A 41 -23.28 17.84 1.19
CA PRO A 41 -23.71 17.82 2.58
C PRO A 41 -23.43 16.47 3.24
N ASN A 42 -23.04 16.49 4.51
CA ASN A 42 -22.75 15.30 5.32
C ASN A 42 -21.65 14.37 4.78
N VAL A 43 -20.77 14.89 3.91
CA VAL A 43 -19.57 14.18 3.44
C VAL A 43 -18.37 15.08 3.64
N TRP A 44 -17.57 14.77 4.65
CA TRP A 44 -16.33 15.46 4.98
C TRP A 44 -15.16 14.52 4.85
N SER A 45 -14.06 15.05 4.35
CA SER A 45 -12.76 14.39 4.43
C SER A 45 -11.66 15.36 4.87
N VAL A 46 -10.64 14.82 5.53
CA VAL A 46 -9.46 15.54 5.98
C VAL A 46 -8.21 14.76 5.68
N HIS A 47 -7.20 15.44 5.20
CA HIS A 47 -5.83 14.92 5.09
C HIS A 47 -5.02 15.44 6.28
N ILE A 48 -4.49 14.54 7.10
CA ILE A 48 -3.55 14.87 8.18
C ILE A 48 -2.19 14.24 7.91
N ARG A 49 -1.13 14.92 8.36
CA ARG A 49 0.25 14.39 8.23
C ARG A 49 1.15 14.90 9.35
N ASP A 50 2.24 14.19 9.59
CA ASP A 50 3.33 14.71 10.41
C ASP A 50 4.14 15.73 9.60
N LYS A 51 4.37 16.93 10.16
CA LYS A 51 5.19 17.99 9.54
C LYS A 51 6.66 17.58 9.40
N ASP A 52 7.12 16.73 10.31
CA ASP A 52 8.51 16.30 10.36
C ASP A 52 8.77 15.10 9.42
N CYS A 53 7.72 14.32 9.10
CA CYS A 53 7.77 13.20 8.15
C CYS A 53 6.50 13.15 7.30
N ALA A 54 6.50 13.74 6.12
CA ALA A 54 5.33 13.79 5.25
C ALA A 54 4.85 12.41 4.73
N LEU A 55 5.64 11.36 4.88
CA LEU A 55 5.26 9.98 4.57
C LEU A 55 4.30 9.40 5.61
N CYS A 56 4.28 9.97 6.83
CA CYS A 56 3.33 9.59 7.88
C CYS A 56 2.07 10.45 7.74
N PHE A 57 1.09 9.97 6.98
CA PHE A 57 -0.17 10.68 6.74
C PHE A 57 -1.36 9.73 6.69
N THR A 58 -2.56 10.26 6.93
CA THR A 58 -3.83 9.54 6.78
C THR A 58 -4.92 10.45 6.26
N ASN A 59 -6.00 9.84 5.75
CA ASN A 59 -7.17 10.52 5.21
C ASN A 59 -8.42 10.07 5.95
N GLY A 60 -8.98 10.94 6.77
CA GLY A 60 -10.23 10.66 7.49
C GLY A 60 -11.45 11.09 6.71
N LYS A 61 -12.56 10.40 6.95
CA LYS A 61 -13.88 10.66 6.38
C LYS A 61 -14.98 10.59 7.45
N GLY A 62 -16.10 11.25 7.19
CA GLY A 62 -17.26 11.18 8.07
C GLY A 62 -18.36 12.16 7.69
N ALA A 63 -19.55 12.00 8.28
CA ALA A 63 -20.69 12.87 8.03
C ALA A 63 -20.53 14.29 8.59
N THR A 64 -19.61 14.48 9.53
CA THR A 64 -19.29 15.79 10.12
C THR A 64 -17.79 16.04 10.13
N LYS A 65 -17.39 17.31 10.23
CA LYS A 65 -15.99 17.69 10.36
C LYS A 65 -15.29 16.98 11.53
N LYS A 66 -15.97 16.82 12.67
CA LYS A 66 -15.44 16.12 13.84
C LYS A 66 -15.28 14.62 13.56
N ALA A 67 -16.27 13.98 12.94
CA ALA A 67 -16.19 12.56 12.61
C ALA A 67 -15.02 12.28 11.65
N ALA A 68 -14.83 13.12 10.62
CA ALA A 68 -13.70 12.99 9.70
C ALA A 68 -12.35 13.15 10.42
N LEU A 69 -12.21 14.11 11.35
CA LEU A 69 -10.98 14.26 12.11
C LEU A 69 -10.72 13.08 13.06
N ALA A 70 -11.76 12.59 13.76
CA ALA A 70 -11.64 11.42 14.62
C ALA A 70 -11.23 10.17 13.81
N SER A 71 -11.78 10.00 12.60
CA SER A 71 -11.43 8.94 11.67
C SER A 71 -9.94 9.03 11.26
N ALA A 72 -9.47 10.22 10.82
CA ALA A 72 -8.07 10.41 10.42
C ALA A 72 -7.09 10.13 11.57
N LEU A 73 -7.39 10.62 12.78
CA LEU A 73 -6.57 10.38 13.96
C LEU A 73 -6.57 8.91 14.38
N GLY A 74 -7.71 8.24 14.31
CA GLY A 74 -7.83 6.79 14.57
C GLY A 74 -6.97 5.99 13.59
N GLU A 75 -7.09 6.27 12.29
CA GLU A 75 -6.27 5.64 11.26
C GLU A 75 -4.77 5.95 11.46
N TYR A 76 -4.42 7.14 11.92
CA TYR A 76 -3.03 7.48 12.22
C TYR A 76 -2.45 6.58 13.32
N PHE A 77 -3.22 6.32 14.41
CA PHE A 77 -2.81 5.36 15.44
C PHE A 77 -2.78 3.92 14.94
N GLU A 78 -3.70 3.54 14.09
CA GLU A 78 -3.70 2.23 13.42
C GLU A 78 -2.38 2.02 12.68
N ARG A 79 -2.00 2.97 11.79
CA ARG A 79 -0.78 2.92 10.99
C ARG A 79 0.51 2.95 11.84
N LEU A 80 0.52 3.74 12.92
CA LEU A 80 1.63 3.76 13.87
C LEU A 80 1.75 2.43 14.65
N SER A 81 0.63 1.96 15.21
CA SER A 81 0.63 0.77 16.07
C SER A 81 1.01 -0.50 15.33
N THR A 82 0.66 -0.58 14.04
CA THR A 82 0.94 -1.72 13.17
C THR A 82 2.24 -1.57 12.35
N ASN A 83 2.99 -0.49 12.53
CA ASN A 83 4.18 -0.12 11.74
C ASN A 83 3.91 0.12 10.25
N TYR A 84 2.68 0.31 9.83
CA TYR A 84 2.32 0.36 8.42
C TYR A 84 2.95 1.52 7.65
N PHE A 85 3.17 2.70 8.28
CA PHE A 85 3.90 3.81 7.65
C PHE A 85 5.32 3.44 7.21
N PHE A 86 5.86 2.36 7.75
CA PHE A 86 7.23 1.91 7.54
C PHE A 86 7.31 0.59 6.76
N ALA A 87 6.17 0.03 6.33
CA ALA A 87 6.08 -1.30 5.74
C ALA A 87 6.95 -1.47 4.48
N ASP A 88 7.03 -0.43 3.65
CA ASP A 88 7.74 -0.45 2.37
C ASP A 88 9.21 0.02 2.47
N PHE A 89 9.73 0.17 3.69
CA PHE A 89 11.03 0.80 3.90
C PHE A 89 11.97 -0.04 4.75
N TRP A 90 13.23 -0.10 4.33
CA TRP A 90 14.31 -0.63 5.15
C TRP A 90 14.59 0.31 6.34
N LEU A 91 14.67 -0.24 7.53
CA LEU A 91 14.82 0.55 8.75
C LEU A 91 16.28 0.83 9.15
N GLY A 92 17.24 0.38 8.36
CA GLY A 92 18.67 0.59 8.59
C GLY A 92 19.29 -0.42 9.57
N ASP A 93 20.61 -0.57 9.48
CA ASP A 93 21.37 -1.56 10.25
C ASP A 93 21.25 -1.38 11.76
N THR A 94 21.15 -0.16 12.24
CA THR A 94 21.00 0.13 13.68
C THR A 94 19.72 -0.48 14.25
N ILE A 95 18.61 -0.40 13.51
CA ILE A 95 17.34 -0.98 13.91
C ILE A 95 17.33 -2.48 13.64
N ALA A 96 17.80 -2.92 12.47
CA ALA A 96 17.87 -4.33 12.09
C ALA A 96 18.67 -5.20 13.09
N ASN A 97 19.70 -4.62 13.70
CA ASN A 97 20.55 -5.27 14.71
C ASN A 97 20.20 -4.87 16.16
N GLY A 98 19.14 -4.08 16.35
CA GLY A 98 18.70 -3.63 17.67
C GLY A 98 18.08 -4.75 18.53
N PRO A 99 17.67 -4.43 19.77
CA PRO A 99 17.02 -5.40 20.67
C PRO A 99 15.76 -6.02 20.05
N PHE A 100 15.02 -5.25 19.28
CA PHE A 100 13.88 -5.65 18.47
C PHE A 100 13.78 -4.76 17.24
N VAL A 101 13.18 -5.27 16.17
CA VAL A 101 12.90 -4.51 14.94
C VAL A 101 11.47 -3.98 14.95
N HIS A 102 10.49 -4.86 15.09
CA HIS A 102 9.08 -4.50 15.07
C HIS A 102 8.49 -4.31 16.46
N TYR A 103 8.62 -5.34 17.33
CA TYR A 103 8.07 -5.30 18.71
C TYR A 103 8.93 -6.10 19.66
N PRO A 104 9.02 -5.70 20.95
CA PRO A 104 9.79 -6.45 21.96
C PRO A 104 9.37 -7.90 22.18
N ASN A 105 8.16 -8.28 21.77
CA ASN A 105 7.65 -9.67 21.85
C ASN A 105 7.75 -10.43 20.52
N GLU A 106 8.45 -9.89 19.51
CA GLU A 106 8.79 -10.60 18.28
C GLU A 106 9.69 -11.81 18.58
N LYS A 107 9.64 -12.80 17.70
CA LYS A 107 10.50 -13.97 17.79
C LYS A 107 11.29 -14.14 16.50
N TRP A 108 12.57 -14.40 16.64
CA TRP A 108 13.46 -14.64 15.53
C TRP A 108 13.71 -16.15 15.36
N PHE A 109 13.69 -16.60 14.12
CA PHE A 109 13.95 -17.98 13.72
C PHE A 109 15.15 -18.00 12.79
N ALA A 110 16.20 -18.72 13.16
CA ALA A 110 17.37 -18.88 12.33
C ALA A 110 17.03 -19.65 11.05
N ILE A 111 17.62 -19.26 9.93
CA ILE A 111 17.48 -19.96 8.66
C ILE A 111 18.25 -21.31 8.76
N PRO A 112 17.59 -22.47 8.55
CA PRO A 112 18.25 -23.76 8.52
C PRO A 112 19.24 -23.87 7.34
N GLN A 113 20.23 -24.76 7.44
CA GLN A 113 21.24 -24.94 6.38
C GLN A 113 20.65 -25.45 5.06
N ASP A 114 19.53 -26.15 5.11
CA ASP A 114 18.79 -26.66 3.95
C ASP A 114 17.70 -25.70 3.48
N ASP A 115 17.67 -24.50 4.05
CA ASP A 115 16.69 -23.44 3.77
C ASP A 115 15.22 -23.85 3.95
N SER A 116 14.95 -24.92 4.71
CA SER A 116 13.59 -25.36 5.04
C SER A 116 12.95 -24.42 6.07
N LEU A 117 11.61 -24.38 6.13
CA LEU A 117 10.90 -23.59 7.14
C LEU A 117 11.18 -24.10 8.56
N PRO A 118 11.66 -23.27 9.49
CA PRO A 118 11.99 -23.69 10.85
C PRO A 118 10.76 -24.13 11.65
N ASP A 119 10.98 -24.99 12.63
CA ASP A 119 9.92 -25.43 13.56
C ASP A 119 9.40 -24.27 14.41
N GLY A 120 8.08 -24.27 14.65
CA GLY A 120 7.41 -23.29 15.52
C GLY A 120 7.08 -21.95 14.87
N ILE A 121 7.41 -21.78 13.58
CA ILE A 121 6.89 -20.72 12.72
C ILE A 121 5.65 -21.25 12.01
N LEU A 122 4.58 -20.48 11.99
CA LEU A 122 3.27 -20.88 11.47
C LEU A 122 2.68 -22.11 12.20
N ASP A 123 1.41 -22.29 12.20
CA ASP A 123 0.76 -23.56 12.55
C ASP A 123 0.56 -24.43 11.30
N ALA A 124 0.07 -25.65 11.46
CA ALA A 124 -0.12 -26.56 10.33
C ALA A 124 -1.09 -26.02 9.28
N ARG A 125 -2.19 -25.36 9.72
CA ARG A 125 -3.20 -24.76 8.83
C ARG A 125 -2.62 -23.63 7.98
N LEU A 126 -1.77 -22.79 8.57
CA LEU A 126 -1.09 -21.71 7.86
C LEU A 126 0.00 -22.22 6.92
N ARG A 127 0.72 -23.28 7.31
CA ARG A 127 1.69 -23.92 6.41
C ARG A 127 1.00 -24.48 5.17
N ASP A 128 -0.09 -25.22 5.35
CA ASP A 128 -0.88 -25.76 4.24
C ASP A 128 -1.47 -24.66 3.35
N PHE A 129 -1.76 -23.48 3.91
CA PHE A 129 -2.32 -22.35 3.17
C PHE A 129 -1.26 -21.58 2.38
N TYR A 130 -0.10 -21.26 3.01
CA TYR A 130 0.93 -20.44 2.36
C TYR A 130 1.91 -21.24 1.51
N ASP A 131 2.06 -22.52 1.76
CA ASP A 131 3.08 -23.39 1.14
C ASP A 131 2.54 -24.78 0.82
N PRO A 132 1.43 -24.88 0.04
CA PRO A 132 0.79 -26.17 -0.24
C PRO A 132 1.69 -27.14 -1.02
N GLU A 133 2.62 -26.62 -1.83
CA GLU A 133 3.53 -27.41 -2.68
C GLU A 133 4.92 -27.60 -2.03
N ASN A 134 5.18 -27.04 -0.87
CA ASN A 134 6.46 -27.02 -0.16
C ASN A 134 7.61 -26.40 -0.99
N GLU A 135 7.34 -25.27 -1.60
CA GLU A 135 8.29 -24.49 -2.41
C GLU A 135 8.85 -23.27 -1.66
N LEU A 136 8.20 -22.87 -0.56
CA LEU A 136 8.60 -21.71 0.23
C LEU A 136 9.85 -22.02 1.04
N THR A 137 10.87 -21.20 0.91
CA THR A 137 12.12 -21.33 1.67
C THR A 137 12.20 -20.33 2.82
N ALA A 138 13.01 -20.63 3.82
CA ALA A 138 13.18 -19.77 4.99
C ALA A 138 13.78 -18.41 4.62
N SER A 139 14.73 -18.36 3.68
CA SER A 139 15.36 -17.12 3.21
C SER A 139 14.37 -16.15 2.54
N MET A 140 13.34 -16.67 1.85
CA MET A 140 12.27 -15.85 1.26
C MET A 140 11.42 -15.11 2.32
N LEU A 141 11.42 -15.57 3.56
CA LEU A 141 10.63 -14.99 4.65
C LEU A 141 11.38 -13.92 5.49
N VAL A 142 12.58 -13.55 5.09
CA VAL A 142 13.27 -12.39 5.66
C VAL A 142 12.50 -11.12 5.25
N ASP A 143 12.16 -10.28 6.22
CA ASP A 143 11.35 -9.08 5.94
C ASP A 143 12.17 -7.91 5.39
N LEU A 144 11.55 -7.09 4.55
CA LEU A 144 12.17 -5.91 3.93
C LEU A 144 12.69 -4.91 4.97
N GLN A 145 11.95 -4.70 6.06
CA GLN A 145 12.26 -3.68 7.07
C GLN A 145 13.58 -3.97 7.78
N SER A 146 13.83 -5.23 8.11
CA SER A 146 15.10 -5.65 8.71
C SER A 146 16.17 -5.92 7.65
N GLY A 147 15.81 -6.62 6.57
CA GLY A 147 16.72 -7.09 5.54
C GLY A 147 17.92 -7.85 6.13
N ASN A 148 17.73 -8.60 7.23
CA ASN A 148 18.81 -9.18 8.04
C ASN A 148 18.78 -10.70 8.02
N GLU A 149 19.35 -11.29 6.98
CA GLU A 149 19.44 -12.75 6.81
C GLU A 149 20.26 -13.44 7.91
N GLU A 150 21.30 -12.78 8.44
CA GLU A 150 22.12 -13.35 9.52
C GLU A 150 21.28 -13.58 10.79
N ARG A 151 20.31 -12.69 11.06
CA ARG A 151 19.38 -12.81 12.17
C ARG A 151 18.26 -13.81 11.88
N GLY A 152 17.89 -13.95 10.62
CA GLY A 152 16.88 -14.87 10.13
C GLY A 152 15.49 -14.25 9.98
N ILE A 153 14.45 -15.04 10.23
CA ILE A 153 13.05 -14.66 10.03
C ILE A 153 12.49 -14.00 11.29
N CYS A 154 12.00 -12.77 11.18
CA CYS A 154 11.23 -12.11 12.22
C CYS A 154 9.75 -12.52 12.12
N ALA A 155 9.20 -13.10 13.18
CA ALA A 155 7.80 -13.47 13.26
C ALA A 155 7.10 -12.81 14.45
N LEU A 156 5.86 -12.40 14.25
CA LEU A 156 5.03 -11.71 15.22
C LEU A 156 4.04 -12.67 15.87
N PRO A 157 3.74 -12.53 17.18
CA PRO A 157 2.75 -13.34 17.86
C PRO A 157 1.34 -12.88 17.49
N PHE A 158 0.53 -13.81 17.01
CA PHE A 158 -0.90 -13.68 16.82
C PHE A 158 -1.64 -14.68 17.70
N THR A 159 -2.79 -14.29 18.23
CA THR A 159 -3.66 -15.18 18.99
C THR A 159 -4.66 -15.82 18.04
N ARG A 160 -4.63 -17.15 17.91
CA ARG A 160 -5.64 -17.91 17.17
C ARG A 160 -6.94 -17.94 17.98
N GLN A 161 -8.04 -17.53 17.36
CA GLN A 161 -9.27 -17.26 18.11
C GLN A 161 -10.07 -18.51 18.50
N SER A 162 -9.82 -19.65 17.85
CA SER A 162 -10.52 -20.91 18.16
C SER A 162 -10.09 -21.53 19.50
N ASP A 163 -8.84 -21.32 19.93
CA ASP A 163 -8.27 -21.97 21.13
C ASP A 163 -7.35 -21.08 21.97
N GLU A 164 -7.24 -19.80 21.59
CA GLU A 164 -6.40 -18.77 22.23
C GLU A 164 -4.88 -19.08 22.22
N GLU A 165 -4.42 -20.01 21.37
CA GLU A 165 -3.00 -20.29 21.23
C GLU A 165 -2.25 -19.18 20.48
N THR A 166 -1.00 -18.95 20.88
CA THR A 166 -0.10 -18.02 20.19
C THR A 166 0.56 -18.68 19.00
N VAL A 167 0.37 -18.13 17.81
CA VAL A 167 1.00 -18.55 16.56
C VAL A 167 1.95 -17.45 16.10
N TYR A 168 3.18 -17.80 15.73
CA TYR A 168 4.16 -16.86 15.20
C TYR A 168 4.07 -16.82 13.68
N ILE A 169 3.69 -15.65 13.15
CA ILE A 169 3.52 -15.42 11.70
C ILE A 169 4.65 -14.49 11.23
N PRO A 170 5.42 -14.85 10.18
CA PRO A 170 6.48 -14.02 9.63
C PRO A 170 6.00 -12.62 9.26
N MET A 171 6.77 -11.59 9.63
CA MET A 171 6.45 -10.22 9.23
C MET A 171 6.43 -10.06 7.71
N ASN A 172 7.26 -10.81 7.00
CA ASN A 172 7.27 -10.87 5.55
C ASN A 172 5.88 -11.28 4.99
N ILE A 173 5.30 -12.38 5.46
CA ILE A 173 3.94 -12.83 5.05
C ILE A 173 2.90 -11.74 5.35
N VAL A 174 2.95 -11.19 6.57
CA VAL A 174 2.01 -10.14 7.01
C VAL A 174 2.10 -8.90 6.11
N GLY A 175 3.28 -8.49 5.73
CA GLY A 175 3.53 -7.33 4.86
C GLY A 175 3.14 -7.57 3.41
N ASN A 176 3.54 -8.69 2.83
CA ASN A 176 3.33 -8.98 1.41
C ASN A 176 1.88 -9.32 1.07
N LEU A 177 1.21 -10.16 1.87
CA LEU A 177 -0.10 -10.67 1.47
C LEU A 177 -1.27 -9.85 2.01
N TYR A 178 -1.16 -9.25 3.19
CA TYR A 178 -2.28 -8.60 3.85
C TYR A 178 -2.27 -7.07 3.75
N VAL A 179 -1.12 -6.49 3.49
CA VAL A 179 -0.91 -5.04 3.35
C VAL A 179 -1.54 -4.27 4.53
N SER A 180 -2.61 -3.50 4.30
CA SER A 180 -3.34 -2.79 5.35
C SER A 180 -4.64 -3.46 5.78
N ASN A 181 -5.05 -4.57 5.16
CA ASN A 181 -6.32 -5.20 5.46
C ASN A 181 -6.34 -5.80 6.88
N GLY A 182 -7.48 -5.64 7.58
CA GLY A 182 -7.66 -6.11 8.94
C GLY A 182 -6.93 -5.31 10.03
N MET A 183 -6.36 -4.15 9.69
CA MET A 183 -5.84 -3.20 10.67
C MET A 183 -6.95 -2.31 11.20
N SER A 184 -6.87 -1.91 12.47
CA SER A 184 -7.78 -0.93 13.03
C SER A 184 -7.28 -0.35 14.35
N ALA A 185 -7.82 0.82 14.73
CA ALA A 185 -7.66 1.41 16.04
C ALA A 185 -9.00 1.92 16.57
N GLY A 186 -9.15 1.97 17.89
CA GLY A 186 -10.39 2.38 18.52
C GLY A 186 -10.22 2.84 19.96
N ASN A 187 -11.33 3.23 20.56
CA ASN A 187 -11.35 3.65 21.97
C ASN A 187 -11.22 2.45 22.92
N THR A 188 -11.70 1.30 22.49
CA THR A 188 -11.65 0.04 23.22
C THR A 188 -11.21 -1.12 22.32
N ARG A 189 -10.90 -2.26 22.91
CA ARG A 189 -10.54 -3.51 22.22
C ARG A 189 -11.64 -3.93 21.23
N ASN A 190 -12.87 -3.98 21.71
CA ASN A 190 -13.97 -4.48 20.91
C ASN A 190 -14.30 -3.50 19.77
N GLU A 191 -14.28 -2.17 20.02
CA GLU A 191 -14.45 -1.16 18.97
C GLU A 191 -13.42 -1.34 17.85
N ALA A 192 -12.12 -1.49 18.19
CA ALA A 192 -11.08 -1.71 17.20
C ALA A 192 -11.29 -3.03 16.44
N ARG A 193 -11.55 -4.14 17.13
CA ARG A 193 -11.75 -5.45 16.49
C ARG A 193 -12.97 -5.49 15.59
N VAL A 194 -14.10 -4.88 15.98
CA VAL A 194 -15.31 -4.75 15.13
C VAL A 194 -14.96 -3.99 13.85
N GLN A 195 -14.20 -2.91 13.96
CA GLN A 195 -13.76 -2.14 12.82
C GLN A 195 -12.87 -2.97 11.87
N GLY A 196 -11.88 -3.70 12.39
CA GLY A 196 -10.99 -4.54 11.59
C GLY A 196 -11.73 -5.70 10.91
N LEU A 197 -12.62 -6.41 11.63
CA LEU A 197 -13.45 -7.46 11.04
C LEU A 197 -14.41 -6.92 9.98
N SER A 198 -15.00 -5.74 10.20
CA SER A 198 -15.87 -5.09 9.22
C SER A 198 -15.09 -4.79 7.93
N GLU A 199 -13.85 -4.30 8.02
CA GLU A 199 -13.01 -4.05 6.85
C GLU A 199 -12.67 -5.35 6.09
N VAL A 200 -12.40 -6.45 6.80
CA VAL A 200 -12.20 -7.76 6.17
C VAL A 200 -13.44 -8.18 5.39
N PHE A 201 -14.64 -8.07 5.96
CA PHE A 201 -15.89 -8.36 5.24
C PHE A 201 -16.10 -7.41 4.06
N GLU A 202 -15.90 -6.11 4.25
CA GLU A 202 -16.04 -5.12 3.19
C GLU A 202 -15.23 -5.50 1.95
N ARG A 203 -13.95 -5.77 2.13
CA ARG A 203 -13.03 -6.07 1.03
C ARG A 203 -13.30 -7.44 0.42
N HIS A 204 -13.50 -8.46 1.24
CA HIS A 204 -13.81 -9.81 0.75
C HIS A 204 -15.11 -9.86 -0.06
N ILE A 205 -16.17 -9.27 0.47
CA ILE A 205 -17.48 -9.28 -0.20
C ILE A 205 -17.49 -8.35 -1.42
N LYS A 206 -16.79 -7.20 -1.37
CA LYS A 206 -16.55 -6.35 -2.54
C LYS A 206 -15.89 -7.14 -3.67
N ASN A 207 -14.78 -7.83 -3.38
CA ASN A 207 -14.06 -8.61 -4.40
C ASN A 207 -14.96 -9.72 -4.97
N ARG A 208 -15.72 -10.41 -4.12
CA ARG A 208 -16.66 -11.45 -4.55
C ARG A 208 -17.77 -10.89 -5.44
N ILE A 209 -18.40 -9.76 -5.06
CA ILE A 209 -19.47 -9.12 -5.84
C ILE A 209 -18.95 -8.71 -7.21
N ILE A 210 -17.74 -8.13 -7.28
CA ILE A 210 -17.13 -7.68 -8.53
C ILE A 210 -16.73 -8.87 -9.39
N ALA A 211 -15.98 -9.84 -8.86
CA ALA A 211 -15.46 -10.98 -9.61
C ALA A 211 -16.57 -11.91 -10.14
N GLU A 212 -17.66 -12.10 -9.37
CA GLU A 212 -18.80 -12.92 -9.77
C GLU A 212 -19.87 -12.10 -10.52
N SER A 213 -19.67 -10.79 -10.75
CA SER A 213 -20.62 -9.87 -11.41
C SER A 213 -22.03 -9.94 -10.81
N ILE A 214 -22.12 -10.02 -9.47
CA ILE A 214 -23.37 -10.23 -8.74
C ILE A 214 -24.27 -9.00 -8.89
N SER A 215 -25.51 -9.20 -9.35
CA SER A 215 -26.55 -8.19 -9.38
C SER A 215 -27.19 -8.02 -8.00
N LEU A 216 -27.00 -6.84 -7.41
CA LEU A 216 -27.46 -6.53 -6.05
C LEU A 216 -28.85 -5.89 -6.04
N PRO A 217 -29.68 -6.15 -5.01
CA PRO A 217 -30.98 -5.50 -4.86
C PRO A 217 -30.81 -4.05 -4.41
N GLU A 218 -31.55 -3.13 -5.03
CA GLU A 218 -31.59 -1.73 -4.57
C GLU A 218 -32.22 -1.65 -3.17
N ILE A 219 -31.67 -0.74 -2.35
CA ILE A 219 -32.24 -0.43 -1.04
C ILE A 219 -33.54 0.36 -1.26
N PRO A 220 -34.71 -0.11 -0.73
CA PRO A 220 -35.96 0.59 -0.90
C PRO A 220 -35.94 2.03 -0.38
N ALA A 221 -36.63 2.93 -1.07
CA ALA A 221 -36.68 4.35 -0.74
C ALA A 221 -37.17 4.64 0.70
N GLU A 222 -38.13 3.80 1.20
CA GLU A 222 -38.61 3.89 2.59
C GLU A 222 -37.56 3.50 3.63
N VAL A 223 -36.57 2.68 3.26
CA VAL A 223 -35.42 2.33 4.11
C VAL A 223 -34.41 3.47 4.08
N LEU A 224 -34.06 3.97 2.90
CA LEU A 224 -33.15 5.12 2.75
C LEU A 224 -33.67 6.35 3.50
N ALA A 225 -34.99 6.59 3.49
CA ALA A 225 -35.61 7.73 4.19
C ALA A 225 -35.37 7.75 5.71
N ARG A 226 -34.96 6.63 6.31
CA ARG A 226 -34.56 6.58 7.73
C ARG A 226 -33.22 7.31 7.99
N TYR A 227 -32.45 7.57 6.94
CA TYR A 227 -31.09 8.13 6.99
C TYR A 227 -31.01 9.48 6.25
N PRO A 228 -31.66 10.55 6.77
CA PRO A 228 -31.82 11.81 6.04
C PRO A 228 -30.49 12.48 5.68
N GLY A 229 -29.42 12.24 6.45
CA GLY A 229 -28.07 12.74 6.14
C GLY A 229 -27.48 12.12 4.87
N VAL A 230 -27.69 10.83 4.67
CA VAL A 230 -27.30 10.10 3.47
C VAL A 230 -28.14 10.52 2.27
N VAL A 231 -29.47 10.59 2.44
CA VAL A 231 -30.39 11.06 1.39
C VAL A 231 -30.00 12.46 0.88
N ALA A 232 -29.70 13.39 1.77
CA ALA A 232 -29.27 14.74 1.39
C ALA A 232 -27.95 14.77 0.58
N ALA A 233 -27.02 13.84 0.85
CA ALA A 233 -25.78 13.71 0.08
C ALA A 233 -26.08 13.12 -1.32
N ILE A 234 -26.90 12.09 -1.40
CA ILE A 234 -27.33 11.47 -2.68
C ILE A 234 -28.08 12.48 -3.55
N GLU A 235 -29.11 13.17 -3.03
CA GLU A 235 -29.87 14.19 -3.75
C GLU A 235 -28.97 15.29 -4.30
N LYS A 236 -27.94 15.68 -3.55
CA LYS A 236 -26.99 16.69 -4.01
C LYS A 236 -26.12 16.17 -5.15
N LEU A 237 -25.64 14.92 -5.11
CA LEU A 237 -24.88 14.30 -6.20
C LEU A 237 -25.73 14.19 -7.48
N GLU A 238 -26.97 13.76 -7.34
CA GLU A 238 -27.92 13.65 -8.47
C GLU A 238 -28.20 15.03 -9.09
N ALA A 239 -28.37 16.07 -8.26
CA ALA A 239 -28.53 17.44 -8.72
C ALA A 239 -27.31 18.00 -9.46
N GLU A 240 -26.11 17.49 -9.19
CA GLU A 240 -24.87 17.81 -9.93
C GLU A 240 -24.67 16.95 -11.17
N GLY A 241 -25.58 16.02 -11.46
CA GLY A 241 -25.56 15.19 -12.66
C GLY A 241 -24.94 13.80 -12.50
N PHE A 242 -24.75 13.34 -11.27
CA PHE A 242 -24.24 12.02 -10.95
C PHE A 242 -25.34 11.13 -10.37
N PRO A 243 -26.05 10.30 -11.17
CA PRO A 243 -26.97 9.30 -10.66
C PRO A 243 -26.31 8.38 -9.65
N ILE A 244 -27.03 8.11 -8.55
CA ILE A 244 -26.55 7.26 -7.45
C ILE A 244 -27.50 6.09 -7.26
N PHE A 245 -26.95 4.89 -7.12
CA PHE A 245 -27.67 3.70 -6.72
C PHE A 245 -27.11 3.19 -5.40
N ALA A 246 -27.98 2.93 -4.44
CA ALA A 246 -27.64 2.30 -3.17
C ALA A 246 -28.15 0.87 -3.15
N TYR A 247 -27.26 -0.08 -2.97
CA TYR A 247 -27.53 -1.50 -3.02
C TYR A 247 -27.26 -2.19 -1.68
N ASP A 248 -28.04 -3.21 -1.37
CA ASP A 248 -27.74 -4.14 -0.29
C ASP A 248 -26.68 -5.15 -0.73
N GLY A 249 -25.45 -4.97 -0.25
CA GLY A 249 -24.31 -5.85 -0.50
C GLY A 249 -24.22 -7.03 0.45
N SER A 250 -25.27 -7.29 1.25
CA SER A 250 -25.24 -8.32 2.31
C SER A 250 -25.35 -9.77 1.80
N LEU A 251 -25.54 -9.96 0.50
CA LEU A 251 -25.77 -11.27 -0.14
C LEU A 251 -26.90 -12.05 0.56
N GLY A 252 -28.08 -11.40 0.70
CA GLY A 252 -29.26 -11.98 1.34
C GLY A 252 -29.20 -11.94 2.87
N GLY A 253 -28.56 -10.96 3.47
CA GLY A 253 -28.48 -10.74 4.93
C GLY A 253 -27.40 -11.56 5.62
N GLN A 254 -26.41 -12.07 4.87
CA GLN A 254 -25.32 -12.88 5.44
C GLN A 254 -24.19 -12.01 5.99
N TYR A 255 -23.91 -10.86 5.35
CA TYR A 255 -22.77 -9.99 5.66
C TYR A 255 -23.21 -8.55 5.92
N PRO A 256 -22.50 -7.81 6.77
CA PRO A 256 -22.84 -6.42 7.11
C PRO A 256 -22.32 -5.41 6.08
N VAL A 257 -22.61 -5.60 4.79
CA VAL A 257 -22.01 -4.83 3.67
C VAL A 257 -23.07 -4.09 2.88
N ILE A 258 -22.75 -2.84 2.51
CA ILE A 258 -23.52 -1.97 1.62
C ILE A 258 -22.66 -1.61 0.40
N CYS A 259 -23.29 -1.45 -0.76
CA CYS A 259 -22.67 -0.93 -1.97
C CYS A 259 -23.40 0.33 -2.44
N VAL A 260 -22.63 1.37 -2.82
CA VAL A 260 -23.18 2.56 -3.46
C VAL A 260 -22.42 2.82 -4.75
N VAL A 261 -23.16 2.96 -5.84
CA VAL A 261 -22.59 3.19 -7.18
C VAL A 261 -22.93 4.59 -7.66
N LEU A 262 -21.90 5.30 -8.11
CA LEU A 262 -22.02 6.58 -8.79
C LEU A 262 -21.83 6.38 -10.29
N PHE A 263 -22.74 6.89 -11.09
CA PHE A 263 -22.61 6.97 -12.55
C PHE A 263 -22.25 8.37 -12.99
N ASN A 264 -21.38 8.47 -13.98
CA ASN A 264 -21.05 9.72 -14.66
C ASN A 264 -21.53 9.65 -16.14
N PRO A 265 -22.75 10.10 -16.45
CA PRO A 265 -23.29 10.07 -17.81
C PRO A 265 -22.51 10.91 -18.82
N ALA A 266 -21.71 11.88 -18.34
CA ALA A 266 -20.96 12.78 -19.22
C ALA A 266 -19.83 12.05 -19.98
N ASN A 267 -19.27 11.00 -19.39
CA ASN A 267 -18.22 10.18 -19.99
C ASN A 267 -18.51 8.68 -20.02
N GLY A 268 -19.68 8.25 -19.50
CA GLY A 268 -20.11 6.86 -19.51
C GLY A 268 -19.40 5.96 -18.49
N THR A 269 -18.84 6.55 -17.43
CA THR A 269 -18.06 5.83 -16.39
C THR A 269 -18.89 5.57 -15.14
N CYS A 270 -18.43 4.65 -14.28
CA CYS A 270 -19.03 4.40 -12.97
C CYS A 270 -17.96 4.17 -11.90
N PHE A 271 -18.40 4.30 -10.65
CA PHE A 271 -17.56 4.06 -9.47
C PHE A 271 -18.39 3.40 -8.38
N ALA A 272 -17.97 2.21 -7.92
CA ALA A 272 -18.62 1.50 -6.83
C ALA A 272 -17.82 1.65 -5.54
N SER A 273 -18.48 2.13 -4.50
CA SER A 273 -17.99 2.19 -3.14
C SER A 273 -18.66 1.14 -2.29
N PHE A 274 -17.91 0.55 -1.38
CA PHE A 274 -18.39 -0.43 -0.42
C PHE A 274 -18.13 0.05 0.99
N GLY A 275 -18.94 -0.40 1.94
CA GLY A 275 -18.76 -0.10 3.35
C GLY A 275 -19.41 -1.18 4.19
N ALA A 276 -18.76 -1.53 5.28
CA ALA A 276 -19.25 -2.53 6.21
C ALA A 276 -19.29 -2.01 7.64
N HIS A 277 -20.31 -2.39 8.36
CA HIS A 277 -20.48 -2.21 9.80
C HIS A 277 -21.67 -3.01 10.29
N PRO A 278 -21.68 -3.55 11.53
CA PRO A 278 -22.85 -4.23 12.10
C PRO A 278 -24.14 -3.41 12.11
N ASP A 279 -24.05 -2.09 12.28
CA ASP A 279 -25.18 -1.17 12.14
C ASP A 279 -25.36 -0.76 10.68
N PHE A 280 -26.54 -1.01 10.10
CA PHE A 280 -26.90 -0.72 8.71
C PHE A 280 -26.70 0.76 8.35
N GLY A 281 -27.11 1.68 9.25
CA GLY A 281 -27.01 3.11 9.02
C GLY A 281 -25.55 3.58 8.99
N VAL A 282 -24.71 3.01 9.85
CA VAL A 282 -23.26 3.29 9.88
C VAL A 282 -22.61 2.72 8.61
N ALA A 283 -22.94 1.50 8.19
CA ALA A 283 -22.44 0.91 6.94
C ALA A 283 -22.78 1.80 5.74
N LEU A 284 -24.04 2.24 5.64
CA LEU A 284 -24.53 3.11 4.56
C LEU A 284 -23.84 4.49 4.56
N GLU A 285 -23.71 5.13 5.73
CA GLU A 285 -22.99 6.42 5.87
C GLU A 285 -21.53 6.29 5.46
N ARG A 286 -20.86 5.22 5.91
CA ARG A 286 -19.47 4.92 5.54
C ARG A 286 -19.30 4.77 4.04
N THR A 287 -20.18 4.02 3.40
CA THR A 287 -20.14 3.79 1.96
C THR A 287 -20.27 5.09 1.16
N VAL A 288 -21.17 5.98 1.55
CA VAL A 288 -21.35 7.29 0.90
C VAL A 288 -20.18 8.24 1.18
N THR A 289 -19.63 8.23 2.39
CA THR A 289 -18.46 9.07 2.71
C THR A 289 -17.19 8.55 2.04
N GLU A 290 -17.05 7.23 1.86
CA GLU A 290 -15.96 6.59 1.10
C GLU A 290 -15.98 7.00 -0.37
N LEU A 291 -17.15 7.04 -0.98
CA LEU A 291 -17.35 7.40 -2.40
C LEU A 291 -16.62 8.71 -2.77
N LEU A 292 -16.55 9.66 -1.85
CA LEU A 292 -15.99 11.00 -2.07
C LEU A 292 -14.78 11.31 -1.19
N GLN A 293 -14.19 10.32 -0.53
CA GLN A 293 -13.02 10.55 0.31
C GLN A 293 -11.85 11.09 -0.51
N GLY A 294 -11.38 12.30 -0.14
CA GLY A 294 -10.25 12.94 -0.83
C GLY A 294 -10.55 13.44 -2.24
N ARG A 295 -11.82 13.37 -2.70
CA ARG A 295 -12.24 13.77 -4.05
C ARG A 295 -13.17 14.97 -4.02
N SER A 296 -12.97 15.90 -4.93
CA SER A 296 -13.95 16.92 -5.27
C SER A 296 -14.84 16.44 -6.43
N LEU A 297 -15.98 17.12 -6.66
CA LEU A 297 -16.86 16.76 -7.79
C LEU A 297 -16.18 16.88 -9.17
N LYS A 298 -15.04 17.59 -9.25
CA LYS A 298 -14.26 17.75 -10.49
C LYS A 298 -13.32 16.56 -10.74
N ASP A 299 -13.09 15.74 -9.72
CA ASP A 299 -12.17 14.62 -9.79
C ASP A 299 -12.92 13.29 -10.05
N LEU A 300 -14.21 13.38 -10.48
CA LEU A 300 -15.07 12.22 -10.72
C LEU A 300 -15.12 11.79 -12.21
N ASP A 301 -14.20 12.28 -13.04
CA ASP A 301 -14.08 11.96 -14.46
C ASP A 301 -12.99 10.92 -14.79
N VAL A 302 -12.33 10.39 -13.76
CA VAL A 302 -11.17 9.48 -13.88
C VAL A 302 -11.53 7.99 -13.86
N PHE A 303 -12.81 7.64 -13.68
CA PHE A 303 -13.24 6.26 -13.57
C PHE A 303 -13.36 5.55 -14.92
N THR A 304 -13.47 4.23 -14.90
CA THR A 304 -13.60 3.38 -16.09
C THR A 304 -15.07 3.18 -16.49
N PRO A 305 -15.38 3.04 -17.80
CA PRO A 305 -16.69 2.54 -18.22
C PRO A 305 -16.91 1.09 -17.76
N PRO A 306 -18.15 0.71 -17.41
CA PRO A 306 -18.48 -0.71 -17.20
C PRO A 306 -18.28 -1.53 -18.48
N THR A 307 -17.95 -2.81 -18.33
CA THR A 307 -17.71 -3.75 -19.42
C THR A 307 -18.68 -4.94 -19.35
N PHE A 308 -18.78 -5.72 -20.44
CA PHE A 308 -19.41 -7.05 -20.47
C PHE A 308 -18.37 -8.18 -20.50
N ASP A 309 -17.09 -7.85 -20.31
CA ASP A 309 -16.02 -8.81 -20.19
C ASP A 309 -15.85 -9.23 -18.73
N ASP A 310 -16.63 -10.23 -18.31
CA ASP A 310 -16.62 -10.73 -16.94
C ASP A 310 -15.31 -11.45 -16.60
N GLU A 311 -14.58 -11.96 -17.60
CA GLU A 311 -13.28 -12.60 -17.38
C GLU A 311 -12.26 -11.53 -16.97
N GLU A 312 -12.19 -10.38 -17.68
CA GLU A 312 -11.32 -9.26 -17.34
C GLU A 312 -11.70 -8.63 -15.99
N VAL A 313 -13.01 -8.54 -15.68
CA VAL A 313 -13.48 -8.02 -14.37
C VAL A 313 -13.03 -8.92 -13.22
N ALA A 314 -12.99 -10.23 -13.41
CA ALA A 314 -12.61 -11.21 -12.39
C ALA A 314 -11.06 -11.35 -12.23
N GLU A 315 -10.26 -10.80 -13.13
CA GLU A 315 -8.80 -10.88 -13.04
C GLU A 315 -8.27 -10.28 -11.74
N HIS A 316 -7.26 -10.94 -11.16
CA HIS A 316 -6.65 -10.49 -9.90
C HIS A 316 -6.13 -9.04 -9.99
N ALA A 317 -5.52 -8.65 -11.10
CA ALA A 317 -5.03 -7.28 -11.33
C ALA A 317 -6.16 -6.22 -11.27
N ASN A 318 -7.38 -6.57 -11.72
CA ASN A 318 -8.53 -5.71 -11.56
C ASN A 318 -8.99 -5.60 -10.11
N LEU A 319 -9.03 -6.73 -9.38
CA LEU A 319 -9.38 -6.74 -7.95
C LEU A 319 -8.35 -5.98 -7.10
N GLU A 320 -7.07 -6.05 -7.45
CA GLU A 320 -6.00 -5.24 -6.86
C GLU A 320 -6.23 -3.74 -7.10
N THR A 321 -6.60 -3.35 -8.33
CA THR A 321 -6.95 -1.95 -8.64
C THR A 321 -8.11 -1.47 -7.77
N HIS A 322 -9.13 -2.31 -7.54
CA HIS A 322 -10.20 -2.01 -6.61
C HIS A 322 -9.75 -1.91 -5.15
N PHE A 323 -8.70 -2.62 -4.76
CA PHE A 323 -8.08 -2.47 -3.45
C PHE A 323 -7.34 -1.14 -3.31
N ILE A 324 -6.56 -0.75 -4.33
CA ILE A 324 -5.71 0.44 -4.30
C ILE A 324 -6.54 1.74 -4.25
N ASP A 325 -7.50 1.92 -5.19
CA ASP A 325 -8.23 3.18 -5.32
C ASP A 325 -9.69 3.04 -5.78
N SER A 326 -10.19 1.81 -5.89
CA SER A 326 -11.53 1.44 -6.36
C SER A 326 -11.86 1.88 -7.79
N SER A 327 -10.86 2.16 -8.63
CA SER A 327 -11.05 2.58 -10.03
C SER A 327 -11.08 1.42 -11.04
N GLY A 328 -11.06 0.17 -10.55
CA GLY A 328 -11.11 -1.03 -11.40
C GLY A 328 -12.38 -1.15 -12.24
N LEU A 329 -12.36 -2.09 -13.17
CA LEU A 329 -13.48 -2.43 -14.05
C LEU A 329 -14.64 -3.04 -13.27
N ILE A 330 -15.86 -2.72 -13.68
CA ILE A 330 -17.12 -3.26 -13.15
C ILE A 330 -17.93 -3.82 -14.32
N SER A 331 -18.55 -4.99 -14.11
CA SER A 331 -19.44 -5.58 -15.11
C SER A 331 -20.79 -4.85 -15.18
N TRP A 332 -21.33 -4.70 -16.41
CA TRP A 332 -22.73 -4.30 -16.61
C TRP A 332 -23.72 -5.27 -15.96
N ASP A 333 -23.33 -6.54 -15.76
CA ASP A 333 -24.16 -7.56 -15.14
C ASP A 333 -24.52 -7.25 -13.68
N MET A 334 -23.69 -6.44 -12.98
CA MET A 334 -24.02 -5.94 -11.64
C MET A 334 -25.28 -5.04 -11.61
N PHE A 335 -25.68 -4.49 -12.76
CA PHE A 335 -26.79 -3.54 -12.89
C PHE A 335 -28.02 -4.15 -13.57
N LYS A 336 -28.16 -5.48 -13.57
CA LYS A 336 -29.36 -6.17 -14.06
C LYS A 336 -30.59 -5.74 -13.25
N GLN A 337 -31.75 -5.72 -13.91
CA GLN A 337 -33.00 -5.36 -13.24
C GLN A 337 -33.42 -6.40 -12.19
N ASP A 338 -33.13 -7.67 -12.45
CA ASP A 338 -33.45 -8.79 -11.55
C ASP A 338 -32.18 -9.06 -10.70
N ALA A 339 -32.25 -8.79 -9.40
CA ALA A 339 -31.18 -9.04 -8.46
C ALA A 339 -31.02 -10.54 -8.15
N ASP A 340 -29.78 -10.98 -7.94
CA ASP A 340 -29.44 -12.38 -7.60
C ASP A 340 -29.86 -12.75 -6.16
N TYR A 341 -30.04 -11.75 -5.31
CA TYR A 341 -30.44 -11.88 -3.92
C TYR A 341 -31.66 -10.99 -3.60
N PRO A 342 -32.53 -11.38 -2.67
CA PRO A 342 -33.57 -10.47 -2.18
C PRO A 342 -32.94 -9.40 -1.27
N PHE A 343 -33.54 -8.20 -1.27
CA PHE A 343 -33.23 -7.18 -0.26
C PHE A 343 -33.57 -7.70 1.14
N VAL A 344 -32.64 -7.44 2.09
CA VAL A 344 -32.84 -7.75 3.51
C VAL A 344 -32.58 -6.49 4.32
N ASP A 345 -33.53 -6.09 5.16
CA ASP A 345 -33.34 -5.01 6.15
C ASP A 345 -32.62 -5.60 7.37
N TRP A 346 -31.32 -5.83 7.20
CA TRP A 346 -30.50 -6.51 8.19
C TRP A 346 -30.05 -5.56 9.31
N SER A 347 -29.75 -6.13 10.47
CA SER A 347 -29.08 -5.45 11.57
C SER A 347 -28.31 -6.47 12.40
N PHE A 348 -27.01 -6.22 12.53
CA PHE A 348 -26.12 -6.97 13.43
C PHE A 348 -25.68 -6.07 14.60
N ALA A 349 -26.32 -4.90 14.76
CA ALA A 349 -25.96 -3.87 15.73
C ALA A 349 -26.24 -4.32 17.18
N GLY A 350 -25.34 -3.90 18.06
CA GLY A 350 -25.40 -4.15 19.49
C GLY A 350 -24.42 -3.28 20.25
N THR A 351 -24.00 -3.72 21.41
CA THR A 351 -22.76 -3.24 22.02
C THR A 351 -21.56 -3.72 21.21
N THR A 352 -20.42 -3.06 21.28
CA THR A 352 -19.21 -3.49 20.54
C THR A 352 -18.76 -4.92 20.90
N GLU A 353 -19.08 -5.40 22.10
CA GLU A 353 -18.86 -6.81 22.50
C GLU A 353 -19.80 -7.77 21.77
N GLU A 354 -21.09 -7.43 21.67
CA GLU A 354 -22.09 -8.24 20.94
C GLU A 354 -21.82 -8.22 19.44
N GLU A 355 -21.44 -7.06 18.89
CA GLU A 355 -21.05 -6.89 17.49
C GLU A 355 -19.82 -7.76 17.15
N PHE A 356 -18.78 -7.73 18.00
CA PHE A 356 -17.62 -8.59 17.82
C PHE A 356 -17.98 -10.07 17.82
N ALA A 357 -18.79 -10.50 18.79
CA ALA A 357 -19.24 -11.91 18.87
C ALA A 357 -20.06 -12.31 17.63
N THR A 358 -20.91 -11.42 17.12
CA THR A 358 -21.73 -11.64 15.93
C THR A 358 -20.86 -11.79 14.67
N LEU A 359 -19.90 -10.90 14.46
CA LEU A 359 -18.99 -10.97 13.33
C LEU A 359 -18.10 -12.23 13.39
N MET A 360 -17.60 -12.59 14.57
CA MET A 360 -16.83 -13.82 14.75
C MET A 360 -17.65 -15.07 14.42
N ALA A 361 -18.97 -15.09 14.74
CA ALA A 361 -19.84 -16.20 14.42
C ALA A 361 -20.00 -16.43 12.90
N ILE A 362 -19.91 -15.37 12.07
CA ILE A 362 -19.94 -15.49 10.60
C ILE A 362 -18.68 -16.23 10.13
N PHE A 363 -17.49 -15.85 10.58
CA PHE A 363 -16.25 -16.54 10.21
C PHE A 363 -16.25 -18.02 10.65
N GLN A 364 -16.77 -18.30 11.84
CA GLN A 364 -16.89 -19.68 12.34
C GLN A 364 -17.85 -20.52 11.49
N ALA A 365 -18.95 -19.91 11.03
CA ALA A 365 -19.92 -20.62 10.17
C ALA A 365 -19.32 -20.97 8.80
N GLU A 366 -18.32 -20.24 8.35
CA GLU A 366 -17.60 -20.47 7.09
C GLU A 366 -16.31 -21.29 7.26
N ASP A 367 -16.09 -21.87 8.44
CA ASP A 367 -14.86 -22.60 8.80
C ASP A 367 -13.57 -21.78 8.58
N LYS A 368 -13.64 -20.46 8.84
CA LYS A 368 -12.50 -19.56 8.75
C LYS A 368 -11.85 -19.37 10.12
N GLU A 369 -10.53 -19.54 10.17
CA GLU A 369 -9.76 -19.24 11.36
C GLU A 369 -9.35 -17.77 11.38
N VAL A 370 -9.42 -17.16 12.57
CA VAL A 370 -9.10 -15.74 12.77
C VAL A 370 -7.89 -15.64 13.71
N TYR A 371 -6.88 -14.87 13.27
CA TYR A 371 -5.66 -14.60 14.04
C TYR A 371 -5.60 -13.11 14.36
N ILE A 372 -5.46 -12.74 15.64
CA ILE A 372 -5.47 -11.35 16.09
C ILE A 372 -4.18 -11.02 16.83
N ALA A 373 -3.52 -9.94 16.43
CA ALA A 373 -2.49 -9.26 17.21
C ALA A 373 -3.06 -7.95 17.75
N ASP A 374 -3.00 -7.77 19.08
CA ASP A 374 -3.45 -6.55 19.76
C ASP A 374 -2.26 -5.66 20.13
N TYR A 375 -2.44 -4.35 20.03
CA TYR A 375 -1.43 -3.34 20.31
C TYR A 375 -1.99 -2.29 21.27
N GLU A 376 -1.33 -2.08 22.41
CA GLU A 376 -1.71 -1.10 23.45
C GLU A 376 -0.56 -0.13 23.78
N HIS A 377 0.59 -0.31 23.18
CA HIS A 377 1.84 0.41 23.51
C HIS A 377 1.82 1.91 23.24
N LEU A 378 0.81 2.43 22.54
CA LEU A 378 0.61 3.86 22.32
C LEU A 378 -0.54 4.44 23.15
N ASP A 379 -1.06 3.71 24.15
CA ASP A 379 -2.24 4.07 24.97
C ASP A 379 -3.53 4.32 24.13
N VAL A 380 -3.56 3.82 22.92
CA VAL A 380 -4.72 3.73 22.03
C VAL A 380 -4.79 2.28 21.58
N TYR A 381 -5.98 1.72 21.63
CA TYR A 381 -6.17 0.33 21.23
C TYR A 381 -6.06 0.20 19.72
N ALA A 382 -5.23 -0.71 19.27
CA ALA A 382 -5.14 -1.10 17.87
C ALA A 382 -5.00 -2.62 17.74
N CYS A 383 -5.37 -3.16 16.61
CA CYS A 383 -5.16 -4.57 16.30
C CYS A 383 -4.84 -4.78 14.82
N ARG A 384 -4.32 -5.95 14.53
CA ARG A 384 -4.22 -6.51 13.19
C ARG A 384 -4.89 -7.87 13.18
N ILE A 385 -5.80 -8.08 12.24
CA ILE A 385 -6.60 -9.29 12.10
C ILE A 385 -6.25 -9.94 10.77
N LEU A 386 -5.90 -11.22 10.82
CA LEU A 386 -5.64 -12.04 9.64
C LEU A 386 -6.69 -13.16 9.57
N VAL A 387 -7.30 -13.31 8.41
CA VAL A 387 -8.25 -14.38 8.10
C VAL A 387 -7.83 -14.98 6.75
N PRO A 388 -6.94 -15.98 6.75
CA PRO A 388 -6.42 -16.57 5.53
C PRO A 388 -7.52 -17.05 4.57
N GLY A 389 -7.41 -16.66 3.30
CA GLY A 389 -8.42 -16.89 2.28
C GLY A 389 -9.64 -15.94 2.32
N MET A 390 -9.57 -14.86 3.15
CA MET A 390 -10.56 -13.78 3.15
C MET A 390 -9.94 -12.39 3.30
N SER A 391 -8.86 -12.25 4.05
CA SER A 391 -8.25 -10.94 4.32
C SER A 391 -6.96 -10.71 3.55
N ASP A 392 -6.42 -11.71 2.87
CA ASP A 392 -5.31 -11.58 1.94
C ASP A 392 -5.72 -10.70 0.75
N ILE A 393 -4.83 -9.78 0.40
CA ILE A 393 -4.97 -8.90 -0.76
C ILE A 393 -4.27 -9.54 -1.96
N TYR A 394 -3.10 -10.12 -1.72
CA TYR A 394 -2.32 -10.83 -2.71
C TYR A 394 -2.38 -12.34 -2.48
N PRO A 395 -2.32 -13.16 -3.52
CA PRO A 395 -2.33 -14.61 -3.38
C PRO A 395 -1.05 -15.12 -2.72
N ALA A 396 -1.11 -16.31 -2.11
CA ALA A 396 0.04 -16.89 -1.42
C ALA A 396 1.24 -17.12 -2.35
N GLU A 397 1.00 -17.33 -3.64
CA GLU A 397 2.03 -17.48 -4.67
C GLU A 397 2.92 -16.23 -4.79
N ASP A 398 2.45 -15.05 -4.40
CA ASP A 398 3.24 -13.82 -4.42
C ASP A 398 4.40 -13.83 -3.40
N LEU A 399 4.40 -14.74 -2.44
CA LEU A 399 5.58 -15.00 -1.61
C LEU A 399 6.77 -15.53 -2.43
N LEU A 400 6.50 -16.16 -3.55
CA LEU A 400 7.50 -16.71 -4.49
C LEU A 400 7.78 -15.75 -5.66
N LEU A 401 6.74 -15.04 -6.15
CA LEU A 401 6.80 -14.33 -7.44
C LEU A 401 6.97 -12.81 -7.29
N ALA A 402 6.45 -12.22 -6.23
CA ALA A 402 6.38 -10.77 -6.03
C ALA A 402 6.78 -10.31 -4.61
N ASN A 403 7.64 -11.09 -3.94
CA ASN A 403 8.08 -10.82 -2.58
C ASN A 403 8.89 -9.50 -2.50
N ASN A 404 8.48 -8.56 -1.68
CA ASN A 404 9.09 -7.24 -1.56
C ASN A 404 10.50 -7.25 -0.94
N SER A 405 10.94 -8.36 -0.35
CA SER A 405 12.28 -8.49 0.25
C SER A 405 13.35 -8.96 -0.75
N MET A 406 12.98 -9.39 -1.96
CA MET A 406 13.89 -9.99 -2.95
C MET A 406 15.08 -9.11 -3.33
N GLY A 407 14.96 -7.79 -3.21
CA GLY A 407 16.06 -6.87 -3.51
C GLY A 407 16.94 -6.50 -2.31
N ALA A 408 16.70 -7.05 -1.13
CA ALA A 408 17.42 -6.65 0.09
C ALA A 408 18.93 -6.88 -0.01
N HIS A 409 19.36 -8.01 -0.57
CA HIS A 409 20.78 -8.38 -0.77
C HIS A 409 21.50 -7.49 -1.80
N LEU A 410 20.78 -6.83 -2.71
CA LEU A 410 21.34 -5.91 -3.71
C LEU A 410 21.60 -4.50 -3.15
N ARG A 411 21.08 -4.17 -1.97
CA ARG A 411 21.03 -2.79 -1.47
C ARG A 411 22.40 -2.14 -1.38
N GLU A 412 23.35 -2.76 -0.70
CA GLU A 412 24.71 -2.22 -0.54
C GLU A 412 25.39 -2.02 -1.90
N THR A 413 25.31 -3.04 -2.75
CA THR A 413 25.87 -3.03 -4.10
C THR A 413 25.30 -1.89 -4.96
N LEU A 414 23.99 -1.79 -5.05
CA LEU A 414 23.35 -0.79 -5.93
C LEU A 414 23.57 0.64 -5.44
N LEU A 415 23.56 0.88 -4.13
CA LEU A 415 23.81 2.20 -3.57
C LEU A 415 25.26 2.68 -3.78
N ALA A 416 26.22 1.76 -3.80
CA ALA A 416 27.63 2.07 -4.02
C ALA A 416 27.99 2.25 -5.51
N LEU A 417 27.17 1.75 -6.45
CA LEU A 417 27.46 1.73 -7.90
C LEU A 417 28.01 3.05 -8.48
N PRO A 418 27.43 4.24 -8.20
CA PRO A 418 27.91 5.46 -8.83
C PRO A 418 29.35 5.86 -8.45
N GLY A 419 29.87 5.27 -7.38
CA GLY A 419 31.25 5.47 -6.91
C GLY A 419 32.13 4.22 -7.01
N SER A 420 31.63 3.13 -7.58
CA SER A 420 32.39 1.89 -7.69
C SER A 420 33.48 1.97 -8.77
N GLU A 421 34.58 1.29 -8.52
CA GLU A 421 35.69 1.11 -9.47
C GLU A 421 35.76 -0.37 -9.90
N TRP A 422 34.63 -0.90 -10.39
CA TRP A 422 34.50 -2.29 -10.82
C TRP A 422 35.15 -2.52 -12.18
N ASP A 423 35.52 -3.77 -12.44
CA ASP A 423 35.89 -4.20 -13.78
C ASP A 423 34.64 -4.23 -14.69
N LYS A 424 34.85 -4.05 -15.99
CA LYS A 424 33.75 -4.01 -16.98
C LYS A 424 32.83 -5.22 -16.92
N GLU A 425 33.42 -6.39 -16.67
CA GLU A 425 32.70 -7.66 -16.58
C GLU A 425 31.74 -7.70 -15.37
N ASP A 426 32.11 -7.07 -14.24
CA ASP A 426 31.26 -7.05 -13.05
C ASP A 426 29.97 -6.27 -13.26
N TYR A 427 30.02 -5.14 -14.00
CA TYR A 427 28.80 -4.41 -14.36
C TYR A 427 27.87 -5.22 -15.27
N LEU A 428 28.41 -5.97 -16.22
CA LEU A 428 27.62 -6.83 -17.11
C LEU A 428 27.07 -8.04 -16.37
N ASN A 429 27.83 -8.62 -15.44
CA ASN A 429 27.36 -9.69 -14.57
C ASN A 429 26.19 -9.24 -13.69
N LEU A 430 26.18 -7.99 -13.22
CA LEU A 430 25.05 -7.48 -12.45
C LEU A 430 23.78 -7.37 -13.31
N ILE A 431 23.87 -7.03 -14.60
CA ILE A 431 22.71 -7.08 -15.52
C ILE A 431 22.18 -8.51 -15.60
N ALA A 432 23.07 -9.49 -15.81
CA ALA A 432 22.69 -10.89 -15.87
C ALA A 432 22.05 -11.39 -14.57
N GLN A 433 22.58 -10.97 -13.42
CA GLN A 433 22.02 -11.29 -12.10
C GLN A 433 20.59 -10.74 -11.94
N LEU A 434 20.35 -9.46 -12.31
CA LEU A 434 19.01 -8.86 -12.25
C LEU A 434 18.00 -9.59 -13.13
N ASP A 435 18.45 -10.10 -14.31
CA ASP A 435 17.63 -10.89 -15.22
C ASP A 435 17.36 -12.30 -14.67
N GLU A 436 18.38 -12.98 -14.13
CA GLU A 436 18.26 -14.32 -13.56
C GLU A 436 17.36 -14.36 -12.32
N GLU A 437 17.40 -13.30 -11.51
CA GLU A 437 16.54 -13.13 -10.34
C GLU A 437 15.10 -12.72 -10.71
N GLY A 438 14.83 -12.43 -11.98
CA GLY A 438 13.49 -12.14 -12.50
C GLY A 438 12.95 -10.77 -12.10
N HIS A 439 13.83 -9.80 -11.78
CA HIS A 439 13.39 -8.44 -11.45
C HIS A 439 12.79 -7.72 -12.65
N ASP A 440 11.57 -7.22 -12.50
CA ASP A 440 10.87 -6.49 -13.56
C ASP A 440 11.56 -5.15 -13.87
N ASP A 441 11.81 -4.89 -15.16
CA ASP A 441 12.46 -3.68 -15.66
C ASP A 441 11.71 -2.39 -15.32
N PHE A 442 10.39 -2.46 -15.10
CA PHE A 442 9.56 -1.32 -14.67
C PHE A 442 9.67 -1.03 -13.18
N THR A 443 10.14 -1.96 -12.37
CA THR A 443 10.31 -1.77 -10.92
C THR A 443 11.27 -0.62 -10.64
N ARG A 444 10.88 0.26 -9.73
CA ARG A 444 11.76 1.34 -9.28
C ARG A 444 12.80 0.79 -8.31
N VAL A 445 14.06 1.09 -8.58
CA VAL A 445 15.19 0.64 -7.74
C VAL A 445 14.98 1.03 -6.27
N ARG A 446 14.45 2.23 -5.98
CA ARG A 446 14.15 2.64 -4.60
C ARG A 446 13.10 1.75 -3.90
N GLU A 447 12.13 1.23 -4.65
CA GLU A 447 11.09 0.32 -4.14
C GLU A 447 11.69 -1.06 -3.87
N LEU A 448 12.47 -1.58 -4.81
CA LEU A 448 13.23 -2.83 -4.63
C LEU A 448 14.13 -2.81 -3.39
N LEU A 449 14.74 -1.66 -3.08
CA LEU A 449 15.68 -1.50 -1.96
C LEU A 449 15.02 -1.02 -0.66
N GLY A 450 13.74 -0.71 -0.67
CA GLY A 450 13.01 -0.15 0.49
C GLY A 450 13.47 1.26 0.88
N LEU A 451 13.62 2.18 -0.08
CA LEU A 451 14.18 3.52 0.16
C LEU A 451 13.17 4.65 -0.03
N ALA A 452 13.10 5.56 0.93
CA ALA A 452 12.37 6.81 0.81
C ALA A 452 13.30 7.91 0.26
N THR A 453 13.22 8.17 -1.05
CA THR A 453 14.01 9.19 -1.73
C THR A 453 13.18 10.45 -2.03
N GLY A 454 13.80 11.63 -2.04
CA GLY A 454 13.13 12.88 -2.43
C GLY A 454 12.87 12.94 -3.93
N LYS A 455 11.81 13.67 -4.35
CA LYS A 455 11.42 13.80 -5.77
C LYS A 455 12.49 14.43 -6.67
N ASP A 456 13.39 15.23 -6.09
CA ASP A 456 14.48 15.89 -6.80
C ASP A 456 15.75 15.03 -6.90
N ASN A 457 15.72 13.81 -6.36
CA ASN A 457 16.86 12.88 -6.37
C ASN A 457 16.75 11.92 -7.59
N GLY A 458 17.87 11.65 -8.25
CA GLY A 458 17.92 10.73 -9.42
C GLY A 458 17.40 9.32 -9.11
N TRP A 459 17.58 8.85 -7.90
CA TRP A 459 17.06 7.56 -7.42
C TRP A 459 15.52 7.49 -7.37
N TYR A 460 14.81 8.63 -7.33
CA TYR A 460 13.35 8.65 -7.17
C TYR A 460 12.60 7.97 -8.32
N THR A 461 13.05 8.20 -9.54
CA THR A 461 12.40 7.68 -10.77
C THR A 461 13.21 6.60 -11.47
N LEU A 462 14.39 6.24 -10.95
CA LEU A 462 15.25 5.21 -11.53
C LEU A 462 14.53 3.87 -11.54
N ARG A 463 14.37 3.27 -12.71
CA ARG A 463 13.85 1.91 -12.91
C ARG A 463 14.99 0.95 -13.24
N ILE A 464 14.76 -0.34 -13.07
CA ILE A 464 15.76 -1.39 -13.36
C ILE A 464 16.21 -1.32 -14.81
N GLY A 465 15.31 -1.18 -15.79
CA GLY A 465 15.69 -1.03 -17.19
C GLY A 465 16.59 0.18 -17.46
N GLU A 466 16.36 1.32 -16.78
CA GLU A 466 17.25 2.48 -16.87
C GLU A 466 18.61 2.21 -16.19
N LEU A 467 18.62 1.50 -15.07
CA LEU A 467 19.86 1.07 -14.41
C LEU A 467 20.68 0.16 -15.33
N LYS A 468 20.04 -0.77 -16.05
CA LYS A 468 20.71 -1.63 -17.04
C LYS A 468 21.37 -0.84 -18.17
N ALA A 469 20.76 0.28 -18.63
CA ALA A 469 21.43 1.20 -19.57
C ALA A 469 22.74 1.75 -19.00
N MET A 470 22.72 2.19 -17.72
CA MET A 470 23.90 2.73 -17.06
C MET A 470 24.97 1.65 -16.82
N LEU A 471 24.57 0.45 -16.44
CA LEU A 471 25.47 -0.70 -16.25
C LEU A 471 26.12 -1.14 -17.57
N ALA A 472 25.37 -1.17 -18.67
CA ALA A 472 25.92 -1.49 -20.00
C ALA A 472 26.94 -0.45 -20.45
N LEU A 473 26.70 0.86 -20.19
CA LEU A 473 27.69 1.92 -20.43
C LEU A 473 28.96 1.71 -19.59
N ALA A 474 28.81 1.40 -18.32
CA ALA A 474 29.94 1.14 -17.41
C ALA A 474 30.73 -0.10 -17.85
N GLY A 475 30.05 -1.16 -18.27
CA GLY A 475 30.62 -2.39 -18.81
C GLY A 475 31.20 -2.24 -20.21
N GLY A 476 30.90 -1.13 -20.91
CA GLY A 476 31.41 -0.87 -22.27
C GLY A 476 30.71 -1.68 -23.36
N ASP A 477 29.52 -2.23 -23.09
CA ASP A 477 28.68 -2.89 -24.08
C ASP A 477 27.72 -1.84 -24.71
N MET A 478 28.15 -1.27 -25.83
CA MET A 478 27.43 -0.17 -26.49
C MET A 478 26.13 -0.64 -27.16
N ASP A 479 26.03 -1.90 -27.56
CA ASP A 479 24.81 -2.45 -28.16
C ASP A 479 23.72 -2.60 -27.11
N GLN A 480 24.05 -3.19 -25.95
CA GLN A 480 23.14 -3.26 -24.81
C GLN A 480 22.80 -1.86 -24.29
N ALA A 481 23.77 -0.95 -24.21
CA ALA A 481 23.53 0.42 -23.78
C ALA A 481 22.51 1.14 -24.69
N LEU A 482 22.56 0.91 -26.01
CA LEU A 482 21.57 1.48 -26.94
C LEU A 482 20.19 0.89 -26.71
N ILE A 483 20.06 -0.45 -26.62
CA ILE A 483 18.79 -1.14 -26.39
C ILE A 483 18.11 -0.60 -25.11
N TRP A 484 18.83 -0.56 -24.00
CA TRP A 484 18.28 -0.08 -22.72
C TRP A 484 18.05 1.44 -22.70
N THR A 485 18.80 2.22 -23.47
CA THR A 485 18.54 3.67 -23.65
C THR A 485 17.23 3.88 -24.40
N GLU A 486 16.94 3.11 -25.44
CA GLU A 486 15.68 3.15 -26.18
C GLU A 486 14.50 2.75 -25.31
N TRP A 487 14.62 1.66 -24.57
CA TRP A 487 13.65 1.24 -23.56
C TRP A 487 13.36 2.37 -22.56
N THR A 488 14.42 2.98 -22.03
CA THR A 488 14.32 4.09 -21.06
C THR A 488 13.57 5.30 -21.63
N MET A 489 13.81 5.64 -22.88
CA MET A 489 13.11 6.75 -23.54
C MET A 489 11.65 6.43 -23.83
N GLU A 490 11.33 5.22 -24.17
CA GLU A 490 9.96 4.77 -24.44
C GLU A 490 9.10 4.78 -23.16
N PHE A 491 9.60 4.16 -22.10
CA PHE A 491 8.81 3.87 -20.91
C PHE A 491 8.97 4.88 -19.75
N ASN A 492 10.04 5.71 -19.73
CA ASN A 492 10.28 6.69 -18.67
C ASN A 492 10.03 8.14 -19.08
N ALA A 493 9.63 8.42 -20.33
CA ALA A 493 9.47 9.79 -20.84
C ALA A 493 8.51 10.65 -19.99
N SER A 494 7.45 10.04 -19.44
CA SER A 494 6.43 10.73 -18.65
C SER A 494 6.92 11.22 -17.28
N VAL A 495 8.00 10.63 -16.76
CA VAL A 495 8.55 10.96 -15.42
C VAL A 495 9.85 11.79 -15.52
N PHE A 496 10.36 12.03 -16.73
CA PHE A 496 11.60 12.76 -16.93
C PHE A 496 11.42 14.27 -16.80
N THR A 497 12.39 14.92 -16.17
CA THR A 497 12.59 16.35 -16.35
C THR A 497 13.06 16.64 -17.77
N ALA A 498 12.81 17.85 -18.27
CA ALA A 498 13.28 18.26 -19.60
C ALA A 498 14.80 18.05 -19.77
N LYS A 499 15.59 18.28 -18.71
CA LYS A 499 17.04 18.05 -18.69
C LYS A 499 17.40 16.59 -18.89
N ARG A 500 16.72 15.67 -18.17
CA ARG A 500 16.98 14.22 -18.25
C ARG A 500 16.53 13.67 -19.62
N ALA A 501 15.38 14.10 -20.12
CA ALA A 501 14.91 13.73 -21.45
C ALA A 501 15.89 14.20 -22.55
N ASN A 502 16.47 15.40 -22.42
CA ASN A 502 17.47 15.90 -23.35
C ASN A 502 18.76 15.09 -23.31
N TYR A 503 19.19 14.68 -22.10
CA TYR A 503 20.37 13.81 -21.92
C TYR A 503 20.18 12.47 -22.64
N TYR A 504 19.07 11.76 -22.45
CA TYR A 504 18.84 10.47 -23.08
C TYR A 504 18.73 10.56 -24.60
N ARG A 505 18.12 11.63 -25.15
CA ARG A 505 18.14 11.89 -26.60
C ARG A 505 19.55 12.09 -27.15
N CYS A 506 20.37 12.85 -26.44
CA CYS A 506 21.79 13.05 -26.78
C CYS A 506 22.55 11.72 -26.70
N LEU A 507 22.40 10.97 -25.62
CA LEU A 507 23.04 9.68 -25.41
C LEU A 507 22.68 8.69 -26.53
N GLN A 508 21.40 8.53 -26.88
CA GLN A 508 20.95 7.69 -27.99
C GLN A 508 21.63 8.11 -29.31
N THR A 509 21.66 9.41 -29.60
CA THR A 509 22.27 9.91 -30.83
C THR A 509 23.78 9.58 -30.89
N LEU A 510 24.49 9.75 -29.76
CA LEU A 510 25.90 9.41 -29.69
C LEU A 510 26.16 7.91 -29.76
N LEU A 511 25.31 7.08 -29.13
CA LEU A 511 25.40 5.60 -29.21
C LEU A 511 25.18 5.11 -30.65
N LEU A 512 24.18 5.63 -31.36
CA LEU A 512 23.97 5.33 -32.77
C LEU A 512 25.18 5.73 -33.62
N LEU A 513 25.83 6.84 -33.31
CA LEU A 513 27.03 7.27 -34.02
C LEU A 513 28.23 6.34 -33.76
N THR A 514 28.36 5.75 -32.58
CA THR A 514 29.44 4.79 -32.27
C THR A 514 29.33 3.49 -33.07
N GLN A 515 28.14 3.14 -33.53
CA GLN A 515 27.90 1.93 -34.37
C GLN A 515 28.29 2.16 -35.84
N GLU A 516 28.53 3.42 -36.25
CA GLU A 516 28.86 3.83 -37.63
C GLU A 516 30.38 3.96 -37.82
N GLU A 517 31.05 2.89 -38.23
CA GLU A 517 32.53 2.85 -38.38
C GLU A 517 33.11 3.94 -39.29
N GLU A 518 32.32 4.44 -40.26
CA GLU A 518 32.77 5.45 -41.26
C GLU A 518 32.64 6.90 -40.76
N ARG A 519 32.03 7.12 -39.57
CA ARG A 519 31.72 8.46 -39.07
C ARG A 519 32.57 8.82 -37.85
N GLU A 520 33.29 9.95 -37.96
CA GLU A 520 34.09 10.47 -36.84
C GLU A 520 33.22 11.39 -35.94
N PRO A 521 33.02 11.06 -34.66
CA PRO A 521 32.18 11.84 -33.72
C PRO A 521 32.54 13.32 -33.63
N LEU A 522 33.83 13.67 -33.72
CA LEU A 522 34.31 15.05 -33.64
C LEU A 522 33.80 15.93 -34.76
N GLN A 523 33.46 15.39 -35.92
CA GLN A 523 32.91 16.14 -37.04
C GLN A 523 31.50 16.68 -36.77
N TYR A 524 30.76 16.05 -35.85
CA TYR A 524 29.38 16.40 -35.51
C TYR A 524 29.28 17.18 -34.22
N LEU A 525 30.36 17.32 -33.45
CA LEU A 525 30.36 17.87 -32.09
C LEU A 525 29.67 19.25 -32.02
N HIS A 526 30.01 20.16 -32.93
CA HIS A 526 29.41 21.51 -32.96
C HIS A 526 27.89 21.47 -33.18
N ALA A 527 27.41 20.56 -34.01
CA ALA A 527 25.97 20.40 -34.25
C ALA A 527 25.26 19.82 -32.99
N PHE A 528 25.88 18.85 -32.36
CA PHE A 528 25.35 18.28 -31.11
C PHE A 528 25.31 19.28 -29.96
N GLU A 529 26.38 20.07 -29.77
CA GLU A 529 26.39 21.13 -28.76
C GLU A 529 25.29 22.19 -29.02
N ARG A 530 25.01 22.50 -30.28
CA ARG A 530 23.91 23.40 -30.63
C ARG A 530 22.53 22.81 -30.41
N MET A 531 22.38 21.51 -30.59
CA MET A 531 21.09 20.81 -30.47
C MET A 531 20.78 20.46 -29.00
N TYR A 532 21.73 19.89 -28.26
CA TYR A 532 21.54 19.34 -26.93
C TYR A 532 22.12 20.19 -25.80
N GLY A 533 23.00 21.12 -26.12
CA GLY A 533 23.79 21.92 -25.18
C GLY A 533 25.12 21.23 -24.83
N LYS A 534 26.14 22.06 -24.64
CA LYS A 534 27.53 21.59 -24.40
C LYS A 534 27.62 20.66 -23.20
N GLU A 535 27.06 21.06 -22.05
CA GLU A 535 27.06 20.24 -20.82
C GLU A 535 26.41 18.86 -21.01
N THR A 536 25.34 18.78 -21.79
CA THR A 536 24.63 17.52 -22.08
C THR A 536 25.49 16.61 -22.95
N VAL A 537 26.15 17.16 -23.97
CA VAL A 537 27.05 16.39 -24.84
C VAL A 537 28.26 15.88 -24.08
N GLU A 538 28.87 16.73 -23.23
CA GLU A 538 29.97 16.33 -22.36
C GLU A 538 29.57 15.20 -21.42
N ALA A 539 28.39 15.30 -20.76
CA ALA A 539 27.87 14.27 -19.86
C ALA A 539 27.60 12.93 -20.59
N ALA A 540 26.95 12.97 -21.76
CA ALA A 540 26.67 11.77 -22.54
C ALA A 540 27.98 11.13 -23.09
N SER A 541 28.96 11.94 -23.49
CA SER A 541 30.27 11.46 -23.94
C SER A 541 31.05 10.81 -22.80
N ALA A 542 31.01 11.39 -21.60
CA ALA A 542 31.63 10.82 -20.40
C ALA A 542 30.97 9.48 -19.99
N ALA A 543 29.66 9.36 -20.20
CA ALA A 543 28.97 8.10 -19.95
C ALA A 543 29.39 7.00 -20.94
N ILE A 544 29.49 7.31 -22.25
CA ILE A 544 29.94 6.36 -23.28
C ILE A 544 31.41 5.96 -23.08
N SER A 545 32.26 6.88 -22.63
CA SER A 545 33.67 6.54 -22.31
C SER A 545 33.84 5.69 -21.04
N GLY A 546 32.77 5.53 -20.27
CA GLY A 546 32.80 4.84 -18.96
C GLY A 546 33.33 5.71 -17.83
N GLU A 547 33.61 7.01 -18.06
CA GLU A 547 34.10 7.93 -17.03
C GLU A 547 33.00 8.32 -16.03
N ALA A 548 31.76 8.51 -16.49
CA ALA A 548 30.62 8.86 -15.65
C ALA A 548 29.31 8.20 -16.15
N PRO A 549 29.18 6.86 -16.07
CA PRO A 549 28.04 6.13 -16.64
C PRO A 549 26.72 6.32 -15.87
N PHE A 550 26.79 6.64 -14.57
CA PHE A 550 25.61 6.73 -13.68
C PHE A 550 25.05 8.16 -13.61
N TYR A 551 24.51 8.63 -14.73
CA TYR A 551 24.00 9.99 -14.88
C TYR A 551 22.95 10.38 -13.84
N GLY A 552 23.24 11.44 -13.07
CA GLY A 552 22.31 11.98 -12.07
C GLY A 552 22.25 11.19 -10.76
N LEU A 553 23.04 10.14 -10.62
CA LEU A 553 23.19 9.39 -9.38
C LEU A 553 24.46 9.79 -8.66
N GLN A 554 24.42 9.72 -7.33
CA GLN A 554 25.58 9.83 -6.44
C GLN A 554 25.66 8.56 -5.60
N PRO A 555 26.87 8.11 -5.22
CA PRO A 555 27.01 7.00 -4.29
C PRO A 555 26.36 7.36 -2.96
N VAL A 556 25.77 6.37 -2.31
CA VAL A 556 25.06 6.53 -1.04
C VAL A 556 25.62 5.55 -0.04
N ASP A 557 26.04 6.07 1.11
CA ASP A 557 26.53 5.25 2.22
C ASP A 557 25.39 4.53 2.94
N ALA A 558 25.70 3.45 3.64
CA ALA A 558 24.74 2.62 4.38
C ALA A 558 23.92 3.39 5.44
N ASP A 559 24.39 4.55 5.89
CA ASP A 559 23.66 5.43 6.81
C ASP A 559 22.56 6.25 6.15
N LEU A 560 22.42 6.21 4.82
CA LEU A 560 21.41 6.86 4.00
C LEU A 560 21.28 8.39 4.20
N GLN A 561 22.36 9.07 4.64
CA GLN A 561 22.35 10.52 4.86
C GLN A 561 22.03 11.33 3.59
N ALA A 562 22.28 10.76 2.42
CA ALA A 562 21.93 11.35 1.14
C ALA A 562 20.40 11.41 0.87
N PHE A 563 19.58 10.75 1.69
CA PHE A 563 18.13 10.70 1.55
C PHE A 563 17.40 11.35 2.75
N PRO A 564 17.20 12.67 2.77
CA PRO A 564 16.52 13.35 3.89
C PRO A 564 15.12 12.81 4.21
N ALA A 565 14.37 12.35 3.19
CA ALA A 565 13.04 11.75 3.40
C ALA A 565 13.15 10.43 4.18
N HIS A 566 14.17 9.62 3.90
CA HIS A 566 14.43 8.37 4.63
C HIS A 566 14.89 8.64 6.07
N GLN A 567 15.74 9.66 6.27
CA GLN A 567 16.15 10.09 7.61
C GLN A 567 14.97 10.57 8.45
N ALA A 568 14.04 11.32 7.85
CA ALA A 568 12.80 11.73 8.51
C ALA A 568 11.93 10.52 8.91
N LEU A 569 11.85 9.51 8.03
CA LEU A 569 11.15 8.25 8.29
C LEU A 569 11.78 7.49 9.47
N LEU A 570 13.10 7.33 9.48
CA LEU A 570 13.83 6.67 10.58
C LEU A 570 13.64 7.42 11.91
N ALA A 571 13.70 8.76 11.89
CA ALA A 571 13.43 9.57 13.08
C ALA A 571 11.99 9.41 13.60
N ALA A 572 11.01 9.27 12.71
CA ALA A 572 9.63 8.94 13.09
C ALA A 572 9.54 7.52 13.70
N TYR A 573 10.24 6.55 13.11
CA TYR A 573 10.27 5.19 13.64
C TYR A 573 10.94 5.10 15.02
N GLU A 574 12.00 5.85 15.28
CA GLU A 574 12.65 5.93 16.58
C GLU A 574 11.71 6.43 17.69
N LYS A 575 10.75 7.32 17.38
CA LYS A 575 9.70 7.74 18.33
C LYS A 575 8.88 6.53 18.78
N LEU A 576 8.50 5.66 17.84
CA LEU A 576 7.78 4.41 18.12
C LEU A 576 8.63 3.41 18.89
N GLN A 577 9.89 3.25 18.51
CA GLN A 577 10.82 2.34 19.20
C GLN A 577 10.93 2.69 20.69
N ARG A 578 11.04 3.99 21.01
CA ARG A 578 11.05 4.47 22.41
C ARG A 578 9.75 4.16 23.15
N ALA A 579 8.60 4.36 22.50
CA ALA A 579 7.30 4.06 23.09
C ALA A 579 7.14 2.55 23.39
N LYS A 580 7.52 1.71 22.42
CA LYS A 580 7.51 0.24 22.56
C LYS A 580 8.46 -0.22 23.67
N ALA A 581 9.71 0.26 23.66
CA ALA A 581 10.68 -0.07 24.70
C ALA A 581 10.17 0.31 26.10
N SER A 582 9.56 1.48 26.24
CA SER A 582 8.96 1.94 27.51
C SER A 582 7.81 1.03 27.95
N TYR A 583 6.90 0.67 27.06
CA TYR A 583 5.74 -0.18 27.37
C TYR A 583 6.15 -1.58 27.86
N TRP A 584 7.11 -2.20 27.17
CA TRP A 584 7.62 -3.53 27.54
C TRP A 584 8.79 -3.51 28.53
N ASN A 585 9.21 -2.35 29.05
CA ASN A 585 10.35 -2.18 29.96
C ASN A 585 11.67 -2.77 29.41
N VAL A 586 11.93 -2.58 28.12
CA VAL A 586 13.18 -2.95 27.46
C VAL A 586 14.13 -1.76 27.49
N ASN A 587 15.36 -1.97 27.99
CA ASN A 587 16.40 -0.93 28.09
C ASN A 587 17.35 -0.99 26.90
#